data_3d39d49b7883f84d534e702f0d553bac
#
_entry.id   3d39d49b7883f84d534e702f0d553bac
#
_cell.length_a   1.000
_cell.length_b   1.000
_cell.length_c   1.000
_cell.angle_alpha   90.00
_cell.angle_beta   90.00
_cell.angle_gamma   90.00
#
_symmetry.space_group_name_H-M   'P 1'
#
loop_
_entity.id
_entity.type
_entity.pdbx_description
1 polymer ?
#
loop_
_entity_poly.entity_id
_entity_poly.type
_entity_poly.pdbx_seq_one_letter_code
_entity_poly.pdbx_strand_id
1 'polypeptide(L)'
;GQDYIVLPNGNPITSFFASSGVQSIMPIDVISEKTVNVVGNVTKYSVDDLMSRMIEILDKNKETEPTEELSKTMESMREYMKYKSAQLFIEEPEQNLYPDAQRTLILNLVRRIKKAQTTANKQSMLMLTTHSPYVLSVLNALIADAAAKKQKPDDDRLNEIIDESTLLPVEAYSAYYINKDGVFEDIKDLEIPMFSGIDLDSVSDWVDEHISRINDILYLE
;
A
#
# COMPACT_ATOMS: atom_id res chain seq x y z
N GLY A 1 17.94 0.54 -21.87
CA GLY A 1 18.75 -0.13 -20.86
C GLY A 1 18.12 -1.49 -20.57
N GLN A 2 18.91 -2.45 -20.16
CA GLN A 2 18.42 -3.74 -19.68
C GLN A 2 18.37 -3.67 -18.14
N ASP A 3 17.27 -4.13 -17.54
CA ASP A 3 17.14 -4.22 -16.10
C ASP A 3 17.76 -5.54 -15.61
N TYR A 4 18.56 -5.45 -14.54
CA TYR A 4 19.25 -6.58 -13.95
C TYR A 4 18.80 -6.78 -12.51
N ILE A 5 18.69 -8.05 -12.12
CA ILE A 5 18.43 -8.48 -10.75
C ILE A 5 19.74 -9.09 -10.23
N VAL A 6 20.21 -8.63 -9.08
CA VAL A 6 21.39 -9.20 -8.45
C VAL A 6 20.96 -10.34 -7.52
N LEU A 7 21.40 -11.55 -7.81
CA LEU A 7 21.13 -12.73 -7.00
C LEU A 7 21.92 -12.69 -5.68
N PRO A 8 21.54 -13.48 -4.66
CA PRO A 8 22.25 -13.53 -3.39
C PRO A 8 23.74 -13.91 -3.50
N ASN A 9 24.12 -14.62 -4.58
CA ASN A 9 25.51 -14.95 -4.88
C ASN A 9 26.29 -13.82 -5.61
N GLY A 10 25.68 -12.65 -5.78
CA GLY A 10 26.26 -11.49 -6.44
C GLY A 10 26.18 -11.50 -7.97
N ASN A 11 25.68 -12.55 -8.60
CA ASN A 11 25.58 -12.62 -10.05
C ASN A 11 24.36 -11.84 -10.55
N PRO A 12 24.52 -10.95 -11.56
CA PRO A 12 23.38 -10.28 -12.19
C PRO A 12 22.72 -11.22 -13.22
N ILE A 13 21.39 -11.25 -13.19
CA ILE A 13 20.57 -11.82 -14.26
C ILE A 13 19.67 -10.73 -14.83
N THR A 14 19.37 -10.79 -16.13
CA THR A 14 18.37 -9.88 -16.68
C THR A 14 17.00 -10.24 -16.16
N SER A 15 16.13 -9.24 -15.92
CA SER A 15 14.75 -9.44 -15.47
C SER A 15 13.97 -10.38 -16.39
N PHE A 16 14.30 -10.42 -17.67
CA PHE A 16 13.70 -11.31 -18.65
C PHE A 16 13.89 -12.81 -18.33
N PHE A 17 15.00 -13.19 -17.70
CA PHE A 17 15.28 -14.58 -17.31
C PHE A 17 14.88 -14.89 -15.87
N ALA A 18 14.28 -13.96 -15.17
CA ALA A 18 13.73 -14.21 -13.85
C ALA A 18 12.45 -15.04 -13.92
N SER A 19 12.05 -15.64 -12.80
CA SER A 19 10.75 -16.31 -12.69
C SER A 19 9.60 -15.35 -12.92
N SER A 20 8.44 -15.86 -13.36
CA SER A 20 7.24 -15.06 -13.57
C SER A 20 6.85 -14.25 -12.33
N GLY A 21 6.97 -14.83 -11.13
CA GLY A 21 6.70 -14.12 -9.88
C GLY A 21 7.63 -12.93 -9.65
N VAL A 22 8.94 -13.08 -9.93
CA VAL A 22 9.88 -11.97 -9.82
C VAL A 22 9.59 -10.89 -10.86
N GLN A 23 9.21 -11.27 -12.08
CA GLN A 23 8.82 -10.32 -13.13
C GLN A 23 7.56 -9.55 -12.76
N SER A 24 6.60 -10.17 -12.05
CA SER A 24 5.37 -9.53 -11.58
C SER A 24 5.62 -8.57 -10.41
N ILE A 25 6.40 -9.00 -9.40
CA ILE A 25 6.59 -8.22 -8.18
C ILE A 25 7.53 -7.02 -8.36
N MET A 26 8.57 -7.16 -9.20
CA MET A 26 9.63 -6.16 -9.35
C MET A 26 9.11 -4.77 -9.78
N PRO A 27 8.25 -4.64 -10.80
CA PRO A 27 7.69 -3.33 -11.17
C PRO A 27 6.88 -2.70 -10.04
N ILE A 28 6.05 -3.50 -9.37
CA ILE A 28 5.21 -3.04 -8.25
C ILE A 28 6.12 -2.52 -7.12
N ASP A 29 7.14 -3.28 -6.77
CA ASP A 29 8.07 -2.96 -5.69
C ASP A 29 8.84 -1.68 -5.98
N VAL A 30 9.46 -1.58 -7.16
CA VAL A 30 10.27 -0.42 -7.57
C VAL A 30 9.42 0.84 -7.73
N ILE A 31 8.24 0.74 -8.36
CA ILE A 31 7.38 1.91 -8.60
C ILE A 31 6.80 2.41 -7.29
N SER A 32 6.26 1.51 -6.44
CA SER A 32 5.67 1.91 -5.16
C SER A 32 6.72 2.52 -4.23
N GLU A 33 7.93 1.96 -4.16
CA GLU A 33 9.02 2.53 -3.37
C GLU A 33 9.43 3.92 -3.86
N LYS A 34 9.64 4.08 -5.16
CA LYS A 34 10.00 5.40 -5.73
C LYS A 34 8.89 6.43 -5.51
N THR A 35 7.64 6.06 -5.73
CA THR A 35 6.49 6.94 -5.56
C THR A 35 6.38 7.43 -4.11
N VAL A 36 6.57 6.55 -3.14
CA VAL A 36 6.52 6.91 -1.72
C VAL A 36 7.73 7.75 -1.30
N ASN A 37 8.91 7.42 -1.78
CA ASN A 37 10.15 8.11 -1.40
C ASN A 37 10.26 9.55 -1.94
N VAL A 38 9.48 9.95 -2.93
CA VAL A 38 9.42 11.36 -3.38
C VAL A 38 8.49 12.22 -2.54
N VAL A 39 7.61 11.65 -1.72
CA VAL A 39 6.73 12.40 -0.83
C VAL A 39 7.57 13.22 0.15
N GLY A 40 7.21 14.48 0.33
CA GLY A 40 7.98 15.46 1.11
C GLY A 40 9.13 16.12 0.34
N ASN A 41 9.51 15.61 -0.83
CA ASN A 41 10.53 16.21 -1.68
C ASN A 41 9.94 17.26 -2.62
N VAL A 42 10.75 18.23 -2.98
CA VAL A 42 10.37 19.28 -3.95
C VAL A 42 10.32 18.68 -5.36
N THR A 43 9.31 19.04 -6.13
CA THR A 43 9.13 18.57 -7.52
C THR A 43 10.21 19.14 -8.44
N LYS A 44 10.64 18.40 -9.46
CA LYS A 44 11.65 18.88 -10.42
C LYS A 44 11.21 20.13 -11.21
N TYR A 45 9.92 20.21 -11.53
CA TYR A 45 9.36 21.36 -12.27
C TYR A 45 9.30 22.64 -11.41
N SER A 46 9.42 22.51 -10.12
CA SER A 46 9.32 23.63 -9.19
C SER A 46 10.61 24.46 -9.05
N VAL A 47 11.74 23.94 -9.48
CA VAL A 47 13.02 24.68 -9.36
C VAL A 47 13.05 25.85 -10.34
N ASP A 48 12.64 25.65 -11.59
CA ASP A 48 12.58 26.69 -12.61
C ASP A 48 11.47 27.72 -12.30
N ASP A 49 10.30 27.25 -11.82
CA ASP A 49 9.22 28.11 -11.35
C ASP A 49 9.60 28.90 -10.10
N LEU A 50 10.32 28.27 -9.18
CA LEU A 50 10.87 28.94 -7.99
C LEU A 50 11.89 30.03 -8.40
N MET A 51 12.82 29.68 -9.27
CA MET A 51 13.83 30.63 -9.77
C MET A 51 13.17 31.80 -10.50
N SER A 52 12.20 31.54 -11.37
CA SER A 52 11.47 32.57 -12.09
C SER A 52 10.72 33.51 -11.16
N ARG A 53 10.02 32.98 -10.14
CA ARG A 53 9.33 33.78 -9.13
C ARG A 53 10.29 34.49 -8.18
N MET A 54 11.41 33.88 -7.81
CA MET A 54 12.46 34.56 -7.03
C MET A 54 13.01 35.78 -7.79
N ILE A 55 13.32 35.61 -9.07
CA ILE A 55 13.78 36.70 -9.93
C ILE A 55 12.72 37.82 -9.98
N GLU A 56 11.46 37.48 -10.13
CA GLU A 56 10.34 38.45 -10.15
C GLU A 56 10.21 39.24 -8.82
N ILE A 57 10.39 38.56 -7.68
CA ILE A 57 10.34 39.18 -6.34
C ILE A 57 11.58 40.06 -6.11
N LEU A 58 12.75 39.58 -6.50
CA LEU A 58 14.01 40.36 -6.37
C LEU A 58 14.04 41.59 -7.27
N ASP A 59 13.48 41.50 -8.48
CA ASP A 59 13.36 42.63 -9.40
C ASP A 59 12.38 43.72 -8.89
N LYS A 60 11.36 43.31 -8.15
CA LYS A 60 10.41 44.23 -7.50
C LYS A 60 11.02 44.94 -6.26
N ASN A 61 12.01 44.29 -5.62
CA ASN A 61 12.61 44.76 -4.35
C ASN A 61 14.08 45.22 -4.50
N LYS A 62 14.42 45.89 -5.56
CA LYS A 62 15.80 46.31 -5.92
C LYS A 62 16.57 47.13 -4.86
N GLU A 63 15.96 47.51 -3.75
CA GLU A 63 16.57 48.42 -2.74
C GLU A 63 16.69 47.85 -1.31
N THR A 64 16.33 46.59 -1.06
CA THR A 64 16.38 46.04 0.31
C THR A 64 17.13 44.70 0.39
N GLU A 65 17.99 44.59 1.42
CA GLU A 65 18.63 43.34 1.83
C GLU A 65 17.54 42.24 2.01
N PRO A 66 17.88 40.93 1.83
CA PRO A 66 16.90 39.85 1.99
C PRO A 66 16.31 39.88 3.39
N THR A 67 15.14 40.46 3.50
CA THR A 67 14.41 40.61 4.75
C THR A 67 13.92 39.25 5.23
N GLU A 68 13.67 39.11 6.54
CA GLU A 68 13.05 37.94 7.17
C GLU A 68 11.75 37.53 6.46
N GLU A 69 11.07 38.48 5.87
CA GLU A 69 9.83 38.31 5.08
C GLU A 69 10.07 37.58 3.75
N LEU A 70 11.18 37.83 3.07
CA LEU A 70 11.58 37.13 1.83
C LEU A 70 11.94 35.68 2.13
N SER A 71 12.67 35.43 3.23
CA SER A 71 13.01 34.03 3.60
C SER A 71 11.77 33.21 3.98
N LYS A 72 10.81 33.80 4.69
CA LYS A 72 9.52 33.16 5.01
C LYS A 72 8.68 32.86 3.74
N THR A 73 8.70 33.78 2.80
CA THR A 73 8.01 33.60 1.52
C THR A 73 8.62 32.44 0.70
N MET A 74 9.95 32.37 0.66
CA MET A 74 10.68 31.28 -0.01
C MET A 74 10.41 29.92 0.63
N GLU A 75 10.39 29.86 1.96
CA GLU A 75 10.09 28.64 2.70
C GLU A 75 8.65 28.16 2.45
N SER A 76 7.70 29.09 2.46
CA SER A 76 6.29 28.81 2.13
C SER A 76 6.11 28.29 0.70
N MET A 77 6.82 28.88 -0.26
CA MET A 77 6.83 28.39 -1.65
C MET A 77 7.43 26.99 -1.75
N ARG A 78 8.56 26.74 -1.09
CA ARG A 78 9.20 25.42 -1.07
C ARG A 78 8.28 24.36 -0.48
N GLU A 79 7.59 24.68 0.62
CA GLU A 79 6.58 23.79 1.19
C GLU A 79 5.41 23.53 0.23
N TYR A 80 4.93 24.54 -0.47
CA TYR A 80 3.85 24.38 -1.44
C TYR A 80 4.22 23.44 -2.58
N MET A 81 5.49 23.43 -2.99
CA MET A 81 6.00 22.67 -4.12
C MET A 81 6.40 21.23 -3.81
N LYS A 82 6.31 20.80 -2.55
CA LYS A 82 6.57 19.39 -2.18
C LYS A 82 5.44 18.47 -2.63
N TYR A 83 5.78 17.25 -3.00
CA TYR A 83 4.80 16.16 -3.12
C TYR A 83 4.15 15.91 -1.75
N LYS A 84 2.84 16.03 -1.67
CA LYS A 84 2.11 15.98 -0.40
C LYS A 84 1.56 14.61 -0.06
N SER A 85 1.36 13.74 -1.06
CA SER A 85 0.81 12.41 -0.87
C SER A 85 1.25 11.48 -1.98
N ALA A 86 1.17 10.18 -1.74
CA ALA A 86 1.28 9.12 -2.74
C ALA A 86 -0.09 8.49 -2.98
N GLN A 87 -0.39 8.19 -4.23
CA GLN A 87 -1.56 7.41 -4.62
C GLN A 87 -1.09 6.24 -5.47
N LEU A 88 -1.35 5.02 -4.99
CA LEU A 88 -0.99 3.78 -5.66
C LEU A 88 -2.28 3.05 -6.04
N PHE A 89 -2.42 2.74 -7.32
CA PHE A 89 -3.48 1.91 -7.87
C PHE A 89 -2.82 0.67 -8.45
N ILE A 90 -3.13 -0.49 -7.89
CA ILE A 90 -2.50 -1.75 -8.26
C ILE A 90 -3.59 -2.77 -8.51
N GLU A 91 -3.60 -3.32 -9.71
CA GLU A 91 -4.52 -4.35 -10.15
C GLU A 91 -3.86 -5.72 -10.00
N GLU A 92 -4.55 -6.63 -9.32
CA GLU A 92 -4.15 -8.02 -9.13
C GLU A 92 -2.67 -8.19 -8.74
N PRO A 93 -2.21 -7.58 -7.62
CA PRO A 93 -0.80 -7.64 -7.21
C PRO A 93 -0.30 -9.08 -6.94
N GLU A 94 -1.21 -10.01 -6.76
CA GLU A 94 -0.96 -11.42 -6.49
C GLU A 94 -0.57 -12.25 -7.72
N GLN A 95 -0.69 -11.72 -8.92
CA GLN A 95 -0.45 -12.49 -10.14
C GLN A 95 0.94 -13.16 -10.14
N ASN A 96 0.95 -14.47 -10.44
CA ASN A 96 2.15 -15.32 -10.47
C ASN A 96 2.93 -15.41 -9.15
N LEU A 97 2.32 -15.06 -8.02
CA LEU A 97 2.96 -15.09 -6.70
C LEU A 97 2.43 -16.25 -5.84
N TYR A 98 3.34 -16.94 -5.16
CA TYR A 98 2.98 -17.85 -4.09
C TYR A 98 2.43 -17.08 -2.87
N PRO A 99 1.61 -17.71 -2.00
CA PRO A 99 0.96 -17.06 -0.86
C PRO A 99 1.91 -16.25 0.04
N ASP A 100 3.09 -16.77 0.34
CA ASP A 100 4.08 -16.06 1.15
C ASP A 100 4.63 -14.80 0.49
N ALA A 101 4.79 -14.83 -0.86
CA ALA A 101 5.21 -13.67 -1.61
C ALA A 101 4.10 -12.61 -1.66
N GLN A 102 2.83 -13.03 -1.80
CA GLN A 102 1.66 -12.16 -1.71
C GLN A 102 1.61 -11.46 -0.36
N ARG A 103 1.75 -12.22 0.74
CA ARG A 103 1.82 -11.67 2.10
C ARG A 103 2.91 -10.59 2.21
N THR A 104 4.12 -10.92 1.79
CA THR A 104 5.27 -10.00 1.87
C THR A 104 5.02 -8.72 1.07
N LEU A 105 4.45 -8.83 -0.13
CA LEU A 105 4.11 -7.70 -0.98
C LEU A 105 3.09 -6.78 -0.31
N ILE A 106 1.99 -7.33 0.21
CA ILE A 106 0.94 -6.54 0.86
C ILE A 106 1.49 -5.81 2.09
N LEU A 107 2.27 -6.49 2.94
CA LEU A 107 2.91 -5.85 4.09
C LEU A 107 3.80 -4.68 3.68
N ASN A 108 4.59 -4.84 2.61
CA ASN A 108 5.46 -3.77 2.11
C ASN A 108 4.66 -2.59 1.55
N LEU A 109 3.59 -2.85 0.80
CA LEU A 109 2.72 -1.79 0.27
C LEU A 109 2.06 -0.97 1.39
N VAL A 110 1.54 -1.64 2.42
CA VAL A 110 0.92 -0.98 3.58
C VAL A 110 1.97 -0.12 4.32
N ARG A 111 3.16 -0.66 4.61
CA ARG A 111 4.25 0.11 5.24
C ARG A 111 4.62 1.35 4.45
N ARG A 112 4.75 1.21 3.14
CA ARG A 112 5.12 2.33 2.25
C ARG A 112 4.08 3.45 2.28
N ILE A 113 2.80 3.12 2.18
CA ILE A 113 1.73 4.12 2.24
C ILE A 113 1.70 4.82 3.59
N LYS A 114 1.83 4.09 4.70
CA LYS A 114 1.90 4.68 6.05
C LYS A 114 3.12 5.60 6.20
N LYS A 115 4.27 5.20 5.67
CA LYS A 115 5.47 6.05 5.63
C LYS A 115 5.20 7.35 4.88
N ALA A 116 4.55 7.31 3.72
CA ALA A 116 4.20 8.50 2.96
C ALA A 116 3.24 9.43 3.74
N GLN A 117 2.23 8.87 4.41
CA GLN A 117 1.30 9.62 5.26
C GLN A 117 2.02 10.35 6.41
N THR A 118 2.91 9.64 7.11
CA THR A 118 3.69 10.21 8.21
C THR A 118 4.64 11.30 7.73
N THR A 119 5.31 11.09 6.58
CA THR A 119 6.32 12.02 6.05
C THR A 119 5.72 13.38 5.68
N ALA A 120 4.55 13.40 5.06
CA ALA A 120 3.92 14.63 4.58
C ALA A 120 2.78 15.14 5.46
N ASN A 121 2.41 14.40 6.49
CA ASN A 121 1.21 14.64 7.32
C ASN A 121 -0.05 14.87 6.45
N LYS A 122 -0.18 14.07 5.37
CA LYS A 122 -1.27 14.08 4.41
C LYS A 122 -1.69 12.66 4.07
N GLN A 123 -2.96 12.51 3.79
CA GLN A 123 -3.53 11.21 3.44
C GLN A 123 -2.95 10.73 2.09
N SER A 124 -2.26 9.60 2.14
CA SER A 124 -1.85 8.82 0.97
C SER A 124 -2.81 7.64 0.79
N MET A 125 -2.94 7.12 -0.41
CA MET A 125 -3.92 6.11 -0.73
C MET A 125 -3.27 4.91 -1.44
N LEU A 126 -3.71 3.72 -1.06
CA LEU A 126 -3.46 2.46 -1.76
C LEU A 126 -4.81 1.88 -2.16
N MET A 127 -5.01 1.69 -3.46
CA MET A 127 -6.16 0.97 -4.01
C MET A 127 -5.66 -0.33 -4.64
N LEU A 128 -6.25 -1.44 -4.22
CA LEU A 128 -5.95 -2.76 -4.74
C LEU A 128 -7.23 -3.37 -5.32
N THR A 129 -7.11 -4.03 -6.47
CA THR A 129 -8.10 -5.02 -6.91
C THR A 129 -7.47 -6.40 -6.77
N THR A 130 -8.21 -7.38 -6.30
CA THR A 130 -7.68 -8.72 -6.05
C THR A 130 -8.75 -9.78 -6.16
N HIS A 131 -8.34 -10.98 -6.60
CA HIS A 131 -9.12 -12.21 -6.54
C HIS A 131 -8.53 -13.21 -5.54
N SER A 132 -7.50 -12.81 -4.79
CA SER A 132 -6.79 -13.70 -3.89
C SER A 132 -7.37 -13.72 -2.48
N PRO A 133 -7.81 -14.87 -1.97
CA PRO A 133 -8.20 -15.02 -0.58
C PRO A 133 -7.02 -14.78 0.39
N TYR A 134 -5.79 -15.01 -0.06
CA TYR A 134 -4.60 -14.77 0.76
C TYR A 134 -4.35 -13.28 0.99
N VAL A 135 -4.56 -12.44 -0.02
CA VAL A 135 -4.48 -10.98 0.14
C VAL A 135 -5.49 -10.51 1.18
N LEU A 136 -6.73 -11.01 1.09
CA LEU A 136 -7.79 -10.67 2.05
C LEU A 136 -7.45 -11.14 3.47
N SER A 137 -6.94 -12.37 3.60
CA SER A 137 -6.52 -12.91 4.90
C SER A 137 -5.41 -12.10 5.54
N VAL A 138 -4.43 -11.63 4.76
CA VAL A 138 -3.36 -10.76 5.26
C VAL A 138 -3.95 -9.43 5.76
N LEU A 139 -4.81 -8.80 4.98
CA LEU A 139 -5.44 -7.53 5.39
C LEU A 139 -6.30 -7.71 6.65
N ASN A 140 -7.05 -8.80 6.77
CA ASN A 140 -7.80 -9.13 7.98
C ASN A 140 -6.90 -9.29 9.22
N ALA A 141 -5.71 -9.88 9.06
CA ALA A 141 -4.74 -9.97 10.15
C ALA A 141 -4.28 -8.57 10.60
N LEU A 142 -3.97 -7.66 9.67
CA LEU A 142 -3.57 -6.28 10.00
C LEU A 142 -4.67 -5.47 10.66
N ILE A 143 -5.92 -5.75 10.33
CA ILE A 143 -7.10 -5.15 10.98
C ILE A 143 -7.23 -5.68 12.41
N ALA A 144 -7.09 -6.99 12.60
CA ALA A 144 -7.13 -7.61 13.93
C ALA A 144 -5.98 -7.09 14.82
N ASP A 145 -4.78 -6.93 14.28
CA ASP A 145 -3.63 -6.33 14.97
C ASP A 145 -3.97 -4.90 15.46
N ALA A 146 -4.56 -4.09 14.60
CA ALA A 146 -4.97 -2.73 14.97
C ALA A 146 -6.06 -2.72 16.06
N ALA A 147 -7.03 -3.61 15.97
CA ALA A 147 -8.07 -3.75 16.99
C ALA A 147 -7.51 -4.21 18.35
N ALA A 148 -6.59 -5.18 18.35
CA ALA A 148 -5.91 -5.66 19.54
C ALA A 148 -5.09 -4.55 20.22
N LYS A 149 -4.32 -3.79 19.45
CA LYS A 149 -3.55 -2.64 19.94
C LYS A 149 -4.43 -1.53 20.49
N LYS A 150 -5.58 -1.27 19.89
CA LYS A 150 -6.56 -0.30 20.39
C LYS A 150 -7.14 -0.72 21.74
N GLN A 151 -7.36 -2.02 21.96
CA GLN A 151 -7.89 -2.54 23.23
C GLN A 151 -6.82 -2.62 24.33
N LYS A 152 -5.58 -2.98 23.99
CA LYS A 152 -4.47 -3.17 24.94
C LYS A 152 -3.19 -2.53 24.38
N PRO A 153 -3.10 -1.19 24.41
CA PRO A 153 -1.97 -0.47 23.79
C PRO A 153 -0.61 -0.78 24.44
N ASP A 154 -0.59 -1.06 25.75
CA ASP A 154 0.63 -1.23 26.54
C ASP A 154 0.94 -2.71 26.88
N ASP A 155 0.30 -3.68 26.21
CA ASP A 155 0.60 -5.10 26.42
C ASP A 155 1.87 -5.51 25.67
N ASP A 156 2.94 -5.80 26.40
CA ASP A 156 4.25 -6.15 25.83
C ASP A 156 4.18 -7.38 24.93
N ARG A 157 3.29 -8.35 25.22
CA ARG A 157 3.12 -9.55 24.37
C ARG A 157 2.59 -9.20 22.98
N LEU A 158 1.74 -8.17 22.88
CA LEU A 158 1.30 -7.66 21.58
C LEU A 158 2.43 -6.94 20.85
N ASN A 159 3.32 -6.24 21.58
CA ASN A 159 4.48 -5.57 21.00
C ASN A 159 5.49 -6.53 20.38
N GLU A 160 5.57 -7.76 20.89
CA GLU A 160 6.47 -8.78 20.34
C GLU A 160 6.00 -9.37 19.00
N ILE A 161 4.69 -9.37 18.73
CA ILE A 161 4.12 -10.03 17.55
C ILE A 161 3.55 -9.06 16.51
N ILE A 162 3.18 -7.83 16.91
CA ILE A 162 2.53 -6.84 16.04
C ILE A 162 3.54 -5.83 15.52
N ASP A 163 3.61 -5.69 14.21
CA ASP A 163 4.35 -4.63 13.55
C ASP A 163 3.48 -3.37 13.42
N GLU A 164 3.75 -2.36 14.25
CA GLU A 164 2.99 -1.10 14.25
C GLU A 164 3.01 -0.37 12.90
N SER A 165 4.04 -0.63 12.08
CA SER A 165 4.15 -0.04 10.75
C SER A 165 3.13 -0.58 9.75
N THR A 166 2.43 -1.67 10.08
CA THR A 166 1.43 -2.33 9.21
C THR A 166 0.01 -2.27 9.74
N LEU A 167 -0.22 -1.72 10.94
CA LEU A 167 -1.57 -1.63 11.53
C LEU A 167 -2.58 -1.00 10.56
N LEU A 168 -3.76 -1.61 10.44
CA LEU A 168 -4.83 -1.13 9.57
C LEU A 168 -6.11 -0.89 10.39
N PRO A 169 -6.26 0.29 11.04
CA PRO A 169 -7.44 0.59 11.82
C PRO A 169 -8.69 0.72 10.94
N VAL A 170 -9.85 0.43 11.51
CA VAL A 170 -11.13 0.36 10.80
C VAL A 170 -11.49 1.64 10.04
N GLU A 171 -11.01 2.77 10.50
CA GLU A 171 -11.24 4.08 9.90
C GLU A 171 -10.34 4.34 8.67
N ALA A 172 -9.31 3.52 8.48
CA ALA A 172 -8.28 3.73 7.44
C ALA A 172 -8.54 3.00 6.13
N TYR A 173 -9.59 2.17 6.04
CA TYR A 173 -9.87 1.39 4.84
C TYR A 173 -11.35 1.35 4.48
N SER A 174 -11.61 1.03 3.22
CA SER A 174 -12.91 0.61 2.69
C SER A 174 -12.70 -0.59 1.78
N ALA A 175 -13.66 -1.50 1.70
CA ALA A 175 -13.57 -2.68 0.85
C ALA A 175 -14.93 -2.98 0.21
N TYR A 176 -14.88 -3.32 -1.06
CA TYR A 176 -16.07 -3.58 -1.86
C TYR A 176 -15.89 -4.86 -2.65
N TYR A 177 -16.94 -5.65 -2.71
CA TYR A 177 -17.06 -6.78 -3.61
C TYR A 177 -17.89 -6.36 -4.84
N ILE A 178 -17.46 -6.79 -6.01
CA ILE A 178 -18.23 -6.58 -7.25
C ILE A 178 -18.94 -7.88 -7.57
N ASN A 179 -20.26 -7.89 -7.39
CA ASN A 179 -21.06 -9.07 -7.62
C ASN A 179 -21.26 -9.36 -9.12
N LYS A 180 -21.98 -10.46 -9.44
CA LYS A 180 -22.23 -10.92 -10.81
C LYS A 180 -23.00 -9.91 -11.68
N ASP A 181 -23.75 -9.02 -11.06
CA ASP A 181 -24.54 -7.96 -11.71
C ASP A 181 -23.73 -6.66 -11.87
N GLY A 182 -22.45 -6.65 -11.46
CA GLY A 182 -21.58 -5.50 -11.51
C GLY A 182 -21.85 -4.45 -10.41
N VAL A 183 -22.58 -4.83 -9.36
CA VAL A 183 -22.89 -3.94 -8.24
C VAL A 183 -21.79 -4.05 -7.20
N PHE A 184 -21.41 -2.88 -6.64
CA PHE A 184 -20.47 -2.78 -5.52
C PHE A 184 -21.20 -3.04 -4.21
N GLU A 185 -20.76 -4.03 -3.47
CA GLU A 185 -21.24 -4.38 -2.15
C GLU A 185 -20.15 -4.09 -1.13
N ASP A 186 -20.49 -3.34 -0.06
CA ASP A 186 -19.56 -3.08 1.03
C ASP A 186 -19.40 -4.37 1.85
N ILE A 187 -18.17 -4.87 1.91
CA ILE A 187 -17.83 -6.11 2.63
C ILE A 187 -17.13 -5.84 3.96
N LYS A 188 -17.15 -4.60 4.42
CA LYS A 188 -16.59 -4.19 5.70
C LYS A 188 -17.55 -4.54 6.81
N ASP A 189 -17.15 -5.45 7.69
CA ASP A 189 -17.88 -5.72 8.91
C ASP A 189 -17.48 -4.69 9.99
N LEU A 190 -18.47 -4.06 10.61
CA LEU A 190 -18.27 -3.06 11.67
C LEU A 190 -18.39 -3.67 13.07
N GLU A 191 -19.06 -4.79 13.22
CA GLU A 191 -19.20 -5.50 14.50
C GLU A 191 -17.94 -6.33 14.79
N ILE A 192 -17.47 -7.04 13.78
CA ILE A 192 -16.20 -7.77 13.82
C ILE A 192 -15.28 -7.08 12.81
N PRO A 193 -14.26 -6.34 13.27
CA PRO A 193 -13.42 -5.58 12.36
C PRO A 193 -12.63 -6.52 11.43
N MET A 194 -13.24 -6.82 10.29
CA MET A 194 -12.68 -7.66 9.23
C MET A 194 -13.42 -7.42 7.89
N PHE A 195 -12.88 -7.96 6.82
CA PHE A 195 -13.61 -8.13 5.57
C PHE A 195 -14.37 -9.45 5.59
N SER A 196 -15.61 -9.44 5.16
CA SER A 196 -16.35 -10.67 4.89
C SER A 196 -15.73 -11.37 3.68
N GLY A 197 -15.34 -12.63 3.83
CA GLY A 197 -14.76 -13.46 2.77
C GLY A 197 -15.76 -14.45 2.16
N ILE A 198 -17.04 -14.36 2.51
CA ILE A 198 -18.06 -15.37 2.21
C ILE A 198 -18.18 -15.64 0.70
N ASP A 199 -18.02 -14.61 -0.14
CA ASP A 199 -18.19 -14.77 -1.59
C ASP A 199 -16.88 -15.12 -2.34
N LEU A 200 -15.73 -15.01 -1.68
CA LEU A 200 -14.43 -15.32 -2.30
C LEU A 200 -14.05 -16.80 -2.20
N ASP A 201 -14.68 -17.54 -1.32
CA ASP A 201 -14.34 -18.96 -1.07
C ASP A 201 -15.48 -19.95 -1.44
N SER A 202 -16.34 -19.55 -2.35
CA SER A 202 -17.44 -20.40 -2.83
C SER A 202 -16.97 -21.74 -3.43
N VAL A 203 -15.69 -21.85 -3.80
CA VAL A 203 -15.09 -23.10 -4.28
C VAL A 203 -14.80 -24.04 -3.12
N SER A 204 -14.31 -23.54 -1.99
CA SER A 204 -14.12 -24.34 -0.77
C SER A 204 -15.45 -24.86 -0.25
N ASP A 205 -16.49 -24.04 -0.20
CA ASP A 205 -17.85 -24.46 0.18
C ASP A 205 -18.37 -25.58 -0.74
N TRP A 206 -18.18 -25.43 -2.05
CA TRP A 206 -18.56 -26.46 -3.00
C TRP A 206 -17.78 -27.76 -2.79
N VAL A 207 -16.47 -27.68 -2.54
CA VAL A 207 -15.63 -28.86 -2.26
C VAL A 207 -16.09 -29.57 -0.99
N ASP A 208 -16.33 -28.82 0.08
CA ASP A 208 -16.76 -29.36 1.36
C ASP A 208 -18.14 -30.03 1.25
N GLU A 209 -19.09 -29.39 0.57
CA GLU A 209 -20.40 -29.97 0.31
C GLU A 209 -20.29 -31.25 -0.54
N HIS A 210 -19.45 -31.25 -1.59
CA HIS A 210 -19.25 -32.38 -2.47
C HIS A 210 -18.61 -33.58 -1.73
N ILE A 211 -17.57 -33.32 -0.92
CA ILE A 211 -16.92 -34.36 -0.11
C ILE A 211 -17.88 -34.86 0.96
N SER A 212 -18.66 -34.00 1.61
CA SER A 212 -19.67 -34.41 2.59
C SER A 212 -20.69 -35.39 1.98
N ARG A 213 -21.22 -35.04 0.81
CA ARG A 213 -22.16 -35.91 0.08
C ARG A 213 -21.56 -37.29 -0.29
N ILE A 214 -20.28 -37.32 -0.68
CA ILE A 214 -19.58 -38.57 -0.95
C ILE A 214 -19.44 -39.39 0.34
N ASN A 215 -19.05 -38.77 1.44
CA ASN A 215 -18.87 -39.42 2.73
C ASN A 215 -20.21 -39.98 3.25
N ASP A 216 -21.32 -39.25 3.08
CA ASP A 216 -22.67 -39.73 3.46
C ASP A 216 -23.01 -40.98 2.70
N ILE A 217 -22.68 -41.09 1.41
CA ILE A 217 -22.94 -42.28 0.61
C ILE A 217 -22.04 -43.46 1.03
N LEU A 218 -20.79 -43.18 1.38
CA LEU A 218 -19.80 -44.23 1.69
C LEU A 218 -19.87 -44.78 3.12
N TYR A 219 -20.30 -43.94 4.08
CA TYR A 219 -20.12 -44.23 5.50
C TYR A 219 -21.41 -44.12 6.33
N LEU A 220 -22.50 -43.57 5.80
CA LEU A 220 -23.81 -43.55 6.45
C LEU A 220 -24.69 -44.58 5.75
N GLU A 221 -24.73 -45.83 6.26
CA GLU A 221 -25.77 -46.82 5.99
C GLU A 221 -26.96 -46.62 6.93
#